data_2a6e603a5808033a06653af0b3066907
#
_entry.id   2a6e603a5808033a06653af0b3066907
#
_cell.length_a   1.000
_cell.length_b   1.000
_cell.length_c   1.000
_cell.angle_alpha   90.00
_cell.angle_beta   90.00
_cell.angle_gamma   90.00
#
_symmetry.space_group_name_H-M   'P 1'
#
loop_
_entity.id
_entity.type
_entity.pdbx_description
1 polymer ?
#
loop_
_entity_poly.entity_id
_entity_poly.type
_entity_poly.pdbx_seq_one_letter_code
_entity_poly.pdbx_strand_id
1 'polypeptide(L)'
;MKNNRILALSGNDIFSGGGLSADLATYTLNGLHGFVAVTCLTALTEKGFEVFPTDDTIFQHELDSLRDVEFAGIKIGLLPTVSVAEKALDFIKQRPGVPVVLDPVLVCKETHDVAVSELCQELIRFFPHVSVITPNLPEAELLAGQEIKTL
;
A
#
# COMPACT_ATOMS: atom_id res chain seq x y z
N MET A 1 21.55 11.23 15.70
CA MET A 1 20.84 11.74 14.49
C MET A 1 19.39 11.29 14.54
N LYS A 2 18.49 12.14 14.08
CA LYS A 2 17.07 11.77 13.98
C LYS A 2 16.92 10.67 12.90
N ASN A 3 16.15 9.62 13.20
CA ASN A 3 15.86 8.58 12.21
C ASN A 3 15.07 9.20 11.04
N ASN A 4 15.58 9.06 9.82
CA ASN A 4 14.97 9.58 8.59
C ASN A 4 14.59 8.46 7.59
N ARG A 5 14.57 7.20 8.03
CA ARG A 5 14.24 6.06 7.18
C ARG A 5 12.73 5.91 7.09
N ILE A 6 12.22 5.90 5.87
CA ILE A 6 10.80 5.68 5.57
C ILE A 6 10.66 4.46 4.68
N LEU A 7 9.70 3.61 4.99
CA LEU A 7 9.37 2.44 4.18
C LEU A 7 8.10 2.71 3.36
N ALA A 8 8.14 2.38 2.08
CA ALA A 8 6.95 2.23 1.26
C ALA A 8 6.69 0.74 0.97
N LEU A 9 5.50 0.26 1.30
CA LEU A 9 4.93 -0.97 0.77
C LEU A 9 4.07 -0.56 -0.43
N SER A 10 4.62 -0.63 -1.63
CA SER A 10 4.02 0.04 -2.79
C SER A 10 4.32 -0.71 -4.09
N GLY A 11 3.42 -0.56 -5.04
CA GLY A 11 3.61 -1.08 -6.39
C GLY A 11 4.43 -0.15 -7.27
N ASN A 12 5.00 -0.71 -8.33
CA ASN A 12 5.58 0.08 -9.39
C ASN A 12 4.46 0.59 -10.32
N ASP A 13 4.31 1.90 -10.43
CA ASP A 13 3.55 2.51 -11.51
C ASP A 13 4.48 2.76 -12.71
N ILE A 14 4.28 2.03 -13.80
CA ILE A 14 5.13 2.12 -14.99
C ILE A 14 5.14 3.53 -15.61
N PHE A 15 4.09 4.30 -15.39
CA PHE A 15 4.00 5.69 -15.87
C PHE A 15 4.46 6.72 -14.82
N SER A 16 4.91 6.26 -13.65
CA SER A 16 5.46 7.09 -12.57
C SER A 16 4.50 8.19 -12.05
N GLY A 17 3.19 8.07 -12.30
CA GLY A 17 2.19 8.99 -11.77
C GLY A 17 1.89 8.78 -10.28
N GLY A 18 2.22 7.61 -9.77
CA GLY A 18 2.04 7.20 -8.38
C GLY A 18 3.05 6.13 -7.99
N GLY A 19 2.70 5.31 -7.01
CA GLY A 19 3.46 4.16 -6.58
C GLY A 19 4.85 4.50 -6.04
N LEU A 20 5.75 3.53 -6.10
CA LEU A 20 7.08 3.63 -5.51
C LEU A 20 7.93 4.79 -6.09
N SER A 21 7.76 5.12 -7.35
CA SER A 21 8.53 6.23 -7.98
C SER A 21 8.17 7.58 -7.36
N ALA A 22 6.88 7.84 -7.19
CA ALA A 22 6.38 9.07 -6.54
C ALA A 22 6.76 9.09 -5.05
N ASP A 23 6.64 7.96 -4.37
CA ASP A 23 7.01 7.82 -2.95
C ASP A 23 8.49 8.15 -2.74
N LEU A 24 9.39 7.51 -3.49
CA LEU A 24 10.84 7.72 -3.36
C LEU A 24 11.26 9.15 -3.71
N ALA A 25 10.68 9.74 -4.76
CA ALA A 25 10.93 11.13 -5.13
C ALA A 25 10.51 12.08 -3.99
N THR A 26 9.34 11.86 -3.42
CA THR A 26 8.83 12.66 -2.28
C THR A 26 9.74 12.52 -1.06
N TYR A 27 10.18 11.32 -0.72
CA TYR A 27 11.08 11.11 0.41
C TYR A 27 12.41 11.83 0.20
N THR A 28 13.01 11.69 -0.96
CA THR A 28 14.29 12.33 -1.29
C THR A 28 14.19 13.86 -1.20
N LEU A 29 13.13 14.45 -1.76
CA LEU A 29 12.89 15.90 -1.69
C LEU A 29 12.73 16.42 -0.26
N ASN A 30 12.29 15.56 0.67
CA ASN A 30 12.12 15.90 2.08
C ASN A 30 13.29 15.46 2.96
N GLY A 31 14.43 15.07 2.39
CA GLY A 31 15.61 14.65 3.15
C GLY A 31 15.45 13.31 3.86
N LEU A 32 14.51 12.49 3.40
CA LEU A 32 14.24 11.16 3.95
C LEU A 32 14.93 10.09 3.11
N HIS A 33 15.31 9.00 3.74
CA HIS A 33 15.89 7.83 3.08
C HIS A 33 14.79 6.78 2.86
N GLY A 34 14.40 6.57 1.60
CA GLY A 34 13.33 5.67 1.23
C GLY A 34 13.78 4.22 1.09
N PHE A 35 13.03 3.33 1.72
CA PHE A 35 13.06 1.88 1.51
C PHE A 35 11.77 1.47 0.82
N VAL A 36 11.80 0.40 0.03
CA VAL A 36 10.63 -0.14 -0.65
C VAL A 36 10.58 -1.65 -0.52
N ALA A 37 9.42 -2.19 -0.17
CA ALA A 37 9.04 -3.55 -0.49
C ALA A 37 7.98 -3.49 -1.61
N VAL A 38 8.25 -4.15 -2.72
CA VAL A 38 7.45 -4.02 -3.95
C VAL A 38 6.26 -4.96 -3.90
N THR A 39 5.06 -4.41 -3.88
CA THR A 39 3.81 -5.19 -3.79
C THR A 39 3.33 -5.71 -5.14
N CYS A 40 3.64 -5.00 -6.21
CA CYS A 40 3.27 -5.38 -7.57
C CYS A 40 4.09 -4.63 -8.62
N LEU A 41 4.06 -5.15 -9.83
CA LEU A 41 4.47 -4.45 -11.04
C LEU A 41 3.24 -4.10 -11.85
N THR A 42 3.32 -3.05 -12.67
CA THR A 42 2.27 -2.69 -13.60
C THR A 42 2.82 -2.62 -15.03
N ALA A 43 1.98 -2.92 -15.98
CA ALA A 43 2.33 -2.81 -17.40
C ALA A 43 1.09 -2.53 -18.24
N LEU A 44 1.31 -1.91 -19.38
CA LEU A 44 0.30 -1.83 -20.45
C LEU A 44 0.46 -3.04 -21.35
N THR A 45 -0.59 -3.85 -21.45
CA THR A 45 -0.65 -5.03 -22.31
C THR A 45 -1.72 -4.84 -23.39
N GLU A 46 -1.92 -5.86 -24.22
CA GLU A 46 -3.02 -5.87 -25.20
C GLU A 46 -4.42 -5.81 -24.53
N LYS A 47 -4.50 -6.21 -23.25
CA LYS A 47 -5.73 -6.14 -22.45
C LYS A 47 -5.93 -4.80 -21.74
N GLY A 48 -4.98 -3.88 -21.89
CA GLY A 48 -4.96 -2.60 -21.19
C GLY A 48 -3.95 -2.56 -20.04
N PHE A 49 -4.20 -1.68 -19.09
CA PHE A 49 -3.34 -1.54 -17.91
C PHE A 49 -3.57 -2.72 -16.94
N GLU A 50 -2.53 -3.48 -16.68
CA GLU A 50 -2.59 -4.64 -15.78
C GLU A 50 -1.66 -4.49 -14.59
N VAL A 51 -2.08 -5.11 -13.49
CA VAL A 51 -1.34 -5.20 -12.23
C VAL A 51 -0.90 -6.64 -12.02
N PHE A 52 0.39 -6.84 -11.83
CA PHE A 52 1.02 -8.14 -11.58
C PHE A 52 1.51 -8.21 -10.13
N PRO A 53 0.80 -8.91 -9.25
CA PRO A 53 1.23 -9.06 -7.87
C PRO A 53 2.62 -9.64 -7.75
N THR A 54 3.40 -9.15 -6.81
CA THR A 54 4.64 -9.81 -6.41
C THR A 54 4.29 -11.19 -5.84
N ASP A 55 5.09 -12.18 -6.19
CA ASP A 55 4.96 -13.53 -5.62
C ASP A 55 4.99 -13.46 -4.08
N ASP A 56 4.10 -14.21 -3.44
CA ASP A 56 3.92 -14.17 -1.99
C ASP A 56 5.19 -14.51 -1.21
N THR A 57 5.98 -15.47 -1.71
CA THR A 57 7.24 -15.87 -1.08
C THR A 57 8.29 -14.77 -1.24
N ILE A 58 8.36 -14.16 -2.41
CA ILE A 58 9.28 -13.05 -2.69
C ILE A 58 8.92 -11.85 -1.80
N PHE A 59 7.64 -11.48 -1.74
CA PHE A 59 7.20 -10.38 -0.89
C PHE A 59 7.50 -10.63 0.59
N GLN A 60 7.31 -11.86 1.07
CA GLN A 60 7.70 -12.22 2.43
C GLN A 60 9.21 -12.07 2.66
N HIS A 61 10.05 -12.47 1.70
CA HIS A 61 11.50 -12.28 1.79
C HIS A 61 11.91 -10.80 1.80
N GLU A 62 11.22 -9.93 1.05
CA GLU A 62 11.43 -8.48 1.14
C GLU A 62 11.14 -7.97 2.56
N LEU A 63 10.00 -8.36 3.15
CA LEU A 63 9.65 -7.96 4.51
C LEU A 63 10.63 -8.53 5.56
N ASP A 64 11.04 -9.77 5.41
CA ASP A 64 12.02 -10.40 6.30
C ASP A 64 13.38 -9.71 6.26
N SER A 65 13.79 -9.25 5.08
CA SER A 65 15.03 -8.47 4.89
C SER A 65 15.01 -7.14 5.64
N LEU A 66 13.83 -6.60 5.86
CA LEU A 66 13.62 -5.32 6.55
C LEU A 66 13.31 -5.48 8.05
N ARG A 67 13.34 -6.69 8.57
CA ARG A 67 12.89 -7.01 9.94
C ARG A 67 13.59 -6.16 11.00
N ASP A 68 14.89 -5.98 10.87
CA ASP A 68 15.73 -5.29 11.86
C ASP A 68 15.96 -3.81 11.50
N VAL A 69 15.32 -3.30 10.47
CA VAL A 69 15.42 -1.89 10.10
C VAL A 69 14.40 -1.08 10.91
N GLU A 70 14.91 -0.07 11.63
CA GLU A 70 14.06 0.90 12.31
C GLU A 70 13.58 1.98 11.34
N PHE A 71 12.26 2.14 11.22
CA PHE A 71 11.65 3.16 10.38
C PHE A 71 11.05 4.29 11.22
N ALA A 72 11.17 5.52 10.72
CA ALA A 72 10.50 6.68 11.28
C ALA A 72 9.02 6.76 10.84
N GLY A 73 8.65 6.04 9.80
CA GLY A 73 7.29 5.92 9.30
C GLY A 73 7.18 4.88 8.19
N ILE A 74 5.96 4.43 7.94
CA ILE A 74 5.64 3.48 6.88
C ILE A 74 4.46 4.03 6.08
N LYS A 75 4.58 4.02 4.75
CA LYS A 75 3.47 4.27 3.83
C LYS A 75 3.07 2.95 3.17
N ILE A 76 1.79 2.69 3.16
CA ILE A 76 1.19 1.57 2.45
C ILE A 76 0.40 2.12 1.27
N GLY A 77 0.74 1.68 0.07
CA GLY A 77 0.03 1.98 -1.17
C GLY A 77 -0.77 0.80 -1.67
N LEU A 78 -0.72 0.55 -2.97
CA LEU A 78 -1.46 -0.54 -3.60
C LEU A 78 -1.05 -1.91 -3.03
N LEU A 79 -2.02 -2.62 -2.47
CA LEU A 79 -1.91 -4.01 -2.06
C LEU A 79 -2.80 -4.84 -3.01
N PRO A 80 -2.20 -5.57 -3.96
CA PRO A 80 -2.96 -6.14 -5.09
C PRO A 80 -3.78 -7.38 -4.74
N THR A 81 -3.46 -8.04 -3.62
CA THR A 81 -4.13 -9.28 -3.19
C THR A 81 -4.34 -9.29 -1.67
N VAL A 82 -5.29 -10.07 -1.22
CA VAL A 82 -5.52 -10.31 0.23
C VAL A 82 -4.27 -10.88 0.90
N SER A 83 -3.56 -11.81 0.27
CA SER A 83 -2.34 -12.40 0.82
C SER A 83 -1.22 -11.38 1.03
N VAL A 84 -0.99 -10.49 0.07
CA VAL A 84 -0.02 -9.39 0.22
C VAL A 84 -0.47 -8.42 1.33
N ALA A 85 -1.78 -8.12 1.40
CA ALA A 85 -2.34 -7.27 2.45
C ALA A 85 -2.17 -7.88 3.85
N GLU A 86 -2.44 -9.18 4.03
CA GLU A 86 -2.22 -9.87 5.30
C GLU A 86 -0.77 -9.80 5.76
N LYS A 87 0.19 -10.06 4.86
CA LYS A 87 1.62 -9.94 5.15
C LYS A 87 2.03 -8.53 5.55
N ALA A 88 1.52 -7.52 4.85
CA ALA A 88 1.76 -6.12 5.16
C ALA A 88 1.17 -5.75 6.54
N LEU A 89 -0.03 -6.22 6.85
CA LEU A 89 -0.67 -5.99 8.15
C LEU A 89 0.15 -6.62 9.28
N ASP A 90 0.58 -7.87 9.13
CA ASP A 90 1.41 -8.54 10.13
C ASP A 90 2.74 -7.81 10.33
N PHE A 91 3.33 -7.29 9.27
CA PHE A 91 4.57 -6.52 9.35
C PHE A 91 4.41 -5.24 10.18
N ILE A 92 3.35 -4.46 9.96
CA ILE A 92 3.13 -3.21 10.74
C ILE A 92 2.71 -3.48 12.19
N LYS A 93 1.97 -4.56 12.44
CA LYS A 93 1.57 -4.96 13.81
C LYS A 93 2.77 -5.29 14.70
N GLN A 94 3.88 -5.73 14.13
CA GLN A 94 5.14 -6.00 14.84
C GLN A 94 5.93 -4.73 15.15
N ARG A 95 5.46 -3.56 14.73
CA ARG A 95 6.13 -2.26 14.90
C ARG A 95 5.21 -1.24 15.58
N PRO A 96 4.76 -1.53 16.81
CA PRO A 96 3.90 -0.60 17.53
C PRO A 96 4.64 0.73 17.74
N GLY A 97 3.93 1.83 17.55
CA GLY A 97 4.50 3.18 17.72
C GLY A 97 5.16 3.77 16.48
N VAL A 98 5.35 3.00 15.41
CA VAL A 98 5.76 3.56 14.11
C VAL A 98 4.54 4.14 13.40
N PRO A 99 4.54 5.43 13.02
CA PRO A 99 3.44 6.02 12.28
C PRO A 99 3.24 5.32 10.93
N VAL A 100 2.00 4.99 10.60
CA VAL A 100 1.63 4.34 9.34
C VAL A 100 0.59 5.18 8.61
N VAL A 101 0.84 5.44 7.34
CA VAL A 101 -0.14 6.05 6.42
C VAL A 101 -0.62 4.96 5.47
N LEU A 102 -1.93 4.74 5.41
CA LEU A 102 -2.57 3.84 4.47
C LEU A 102 -3.24 4.64 3.36
N ASP A 103 -2.74 4.48 2.15
CA ASP A 103 -3.40 4.90 0.93
C ASP A 103 -4.16 3.69 0.36
N PRO A 104 -5.48 3.59 0.58
CA PRO A 104 -6.24 2.39 0.27
C PRO A 104 -6.58 2.32 -1.21
N VAL A 105 -5.57 2.21 -2.05
CA VAL A 105 -5.73 2.14 -3.50
C VAL A 105 -6.53 0.90 -3.88
N LEU A 106 -7.79 1.12 -4.27
CA LEU A 106 -8.67 0.10 -4.80
C LEU A 106 -8.75 0.29 -6.30
N VAL A 107 -8.02 -0.53 -7.04
CA VAL A 107 -8.03 -0.49 -8.51
C VAL A 107 -9.35 -1.07 -8.99
N CYS A 108 -10.39 -0.24 -8.98
CA CYS A 108 -11.69 -0.56 -9.55
C CYS A 108 -11.65 -0.33 -11.06
N LYS A 109 -11.03 -1.23 -11.79
CA LYS A 109 -11.34 -1.39 -13.22
C LYS A 109 -12.22 -2.62 -13.39
N GLU A 110 -13.52 -2.37 -13.60
CA GLU A 110 -14.51 -3.26 -14.20
C GLU A 110 -14.88 -4.55 -13.45
N THR A 111 -14.59 -4.67 -12.17
CA THR A 111 -15.01 -5.87 -11.47
C THR A 111 -15.93 -5.53 -10.30
N HIS A 112 -17.19 -5.81 -10.50
CA HIS A 112 -18.17 -6.05 -9.45
C HIS A 112 -17.80 -7.34 -8.70
N ASP A 113 -16.55 -7.48 -8.23
CA ASP A 113 -16.01 -8.76 -7.87
C ASP A 113 -15.92 -8.95 -6.37
N VAL A 114 -16.22 -10.18 -5.99
CA VAL A 114 -15.96 -10.76 -4.68
C VAL A 114 -14.54 -10.40 -4.20
N ALA A 115 -13.56 -10.39 -5.10
CA ALA A 115 -12.18 -10.04 -4.81
C ALA A 115 -12.00 -8.60 -4.29
N VAL A 116 -12.73 -7.61 -4.84
CA VAL A 116 -12.70 -6.22 -4.34
C VAL A 116 -13.32 -6.15 -2.95
N SER A 117 -14.42 -6.86 -2.72
CA SER A 117 -15.07 -6.91 -1.40
C SER A 117 -14.16 -7.54 -0.34
N GLU A 118 -13.47 -8.63 -0.66
CA GLU A 118 -12.52 -9.28 0.23
C GLU A 118 -11.33 -8.37 0.55
N LEU A 119 -10.79 -7.68 -0.45
CA LEU A 119 -9.71 -6.73 -0.26
C LEU A 119 -10.15 -5.52 0.58
N CYS A 120 -11.37 -5.00 0.37
CA CYS A 120 -11.93 -3.94 1.21
C CYS A 120 -12.02 -4.37 2.67
N GLN A 121 -12.50 -5.58 2.94
CA GLN A 121 -12.57 -6.12 4.29
C GLN A 121 -11.18 -6.26 4.92
N GLU A 122 -10.21 -6.70 4.15
CA GLU A 122 -8.84 -6.81 4.61
C GLU A 122 -8.24 -5.43 4.92
N LEU A 123 -8.46 -4.42 4.07
CA LEU A 123 -7.98 -3.05 4.31
C LEU A 123 -8.60 -2.42 5.56
N ILE A 124 -9.85 -2.71 5.87
CA ILE A 124 -10.49 -2.23 7.10
C ILE A 124 -9.77 -2.78 8.35
N ARG A 125 -9.19 -3.96 8.30
CA ARG A 125 -8.39 -4.53 9.40
C ARG A 125 -7.14 -3.71 9.73
N PHE A 126 -6.65 -2.88 8.80
CA PHE A 126 -5.54 -1.96 9.04
C PHE A 126 -5.92 -0.77 9.93
N PHE A 127 -7.18 -0.36 9.97
CA PHE A 127 -7.60 0.88 10.59
C PHE A 127 -7.17 1.05 12.05
N PRO A 128 -7.23 0.03 12.92
CA PRO A 128 -6.72 0.15 14.28
C PRO A 128 -5.20 0.32 14.39
N HIS A 129 -4.46 0.07 13.30
CA HIS A 129 -2.99 0.00 13.28
C HIS A 129 -2.34 1.11 12.46
N VAL A 130 -3.13 2.02 11.89
CA VAL A 130 -2.64 3.13 11.06
C VAL A 130 -2.93 4.48 11.71
N SER A 131 -2.11 5.46 11.38
CA SER A 131 -2.24 6.82 11.91
C SER A 131 -3.14 7.68 11.04
N VAL A 132 -3.12 7.44 9.73
CA VAL A 132 -3.88 8.20 8.72
C VAL A 132 -4.28 7.27 7.58
N ILE A 133 -5.48 7.49 7.05
CA ILE A 133 -5.95 6.90 5.79
C ILE A 133 -6.26 8.01 4.79
N THR A 134 -5.98 7.79 3.51
CA THR A 134 -6.12 8.80 2.46
C THR A 134 -6.98 8.32 1.28
N PRO A 135 -8.21 7.81 1.52
CA PRO A 135 -9.08 7.36 0.44
C PRO A 135 -9.57 8.54 -0.41
N ASN A 136 -9.66 8.34 -1.72
CA ASN A 136 -10.50 9.19 -2.56
C ASN A 136 -11.99 8.89 -2.31
N LEU A 137 -12.89 9.66 -2.90
CA LEU A 137 -14.34 9.49 -2.65
C LEU A 137 -14.85 8.09 -3.02
N PRO A 138 -14.56 7.53 -4.21
CA PRO A 138 -14.96 6.16 -4.55
C PRO A 138 -14.41 5.10 -3.59
N GLU A 139 -13.15 5.24 -3.18
CA GLU A 139 -12.53 4.32 -2.20
C GLU A 139 -13.19 4.42 -0.82
N ALA A 140 -13.48 5.65 -0.39
CA ALA A 140 -14.17 5.87 0.88
C ALA A 140 -15.58 5.25 0.88
N GLU A 141 -16.31 5.37 -0.20
CA GLU A 141 -17.63 4.74 -0.38
C GLU A 141 -17.55 3.21 -0.34
N LEU A 142 -16.57 2.63 -1.02
CA LEU A 142 -16.33 1.18 -0.99
C LEU A 142 -15.99 0.69 0.41
N LEU A 143 -15.09 1.39 1.11
CA LEU A 143 -14.69 1.03 2.47
C LEU A 143 -15.82 1.22 3.48
N ALA A 144 -16.65 2.24 3.29
CA ALA A 144 -17.81 2.50 4.15
C ALA A 144 -19.02 1.61 3.83
N GLY A 145 -19.05 0.97 2.66
CA GLY A 145 -20.18 0.18 2.19
C GLY A 145 -21.43 1.00 1.91
N GLN A 146 -21.26 2.31 1.68
CA GLN A 146 -22.39 3.23 1.43
C GLN A 146 -21.94 4.44 0.60
N GLU A 147 -22.89 5.01 -0.13
CA GLU A 147 -22.70 6.27 -0.86
C GLU A 147 -22.53 7.46 0.10
N ILE A 148 -21.56 8.33 -0.20
CA ILE A 148 -21.34 9.57 0.55
C ILE A 148 -21.99 10.72 -0.21
N LYS A 149 -23.08 11.25 0.32
CA LYS A 149 -23.91 12.29 -0.33
C LYS A 149 -23.51 13.73 0.01
N THR A 150 -22.82 13.92 1.14
CA THR A 150 -22.36 15.24 1.61
C THR A 150 -21.03 15.09 2.33
N LEU A 151 -20.14 16.03 2.10
CA LEU A 151 -18.91 16.19 2.87
C LEU A 151 -19.16 17.09 4.08
#